data_0d13c63ace55802d1063c5da6f2ae643
#
_entry.id   0d13c63ace55802d1063c5da6f2ae643
#
_cell.length_a   1.000
_cell.length_b   1.000
_cell.length_c   1.000
_cell.angle_alpha   90.00
_cell.angle_beta   90.00
_cell.angle_gamma   90.00
#
_symmetry.space_group_name_H-M   'P 1'
#
loop_
_entity.id
_entity.type
_entity.pdbx_description
1 polymer ?
#
loop_
_entity_poly.entity_id
_entity_poly.type
_entity_poly.pdbx_seq_one_letter_code
_entity_poly.pdbx_strand_id
1 'polypeptide(L)'
;VVEILVRGEAALRAAAERATVTVHSRWQADAPDAAMAAVTTAHAAAVERARALAAAGAIESWHADRAWVSHHREWVGEGLPQRLVFTASAAVTATFVDVDALGAWIGELGSAPEHEVGGVTWSLADETERRLSSRARELAVEDARARAADYASAAALGEPAITAIREPDPAPARPFGKARGGAEAAMLASADGGAPVALSAGEIEVEAAVEVAFRA
;
A
#
# COMPACT_ATOMS: atom_id res chain seq x y z
N VAL A 1 43.61 -22.66 4.05
CA VAL A 1 42.61 -21.75 3.46
C VAL A 1 41.23 -22.19 3.96
N VAL A 2 40.57 -21.33 4.66
CA VAL A 2 39.20 -21.57 5.20
C VAL A 2 38.23 -20.72 4.45
N GLU A 3 37.07 -21.28 4.10
CA GLU A 3 35.96 -20.54 3.53
C GLU A 3 34.98 -20.18 4.65
N ILE A 4 34.53 -18.92 4.68
CA ILE A 4 33.55 -18.41 5.62
C ILE A 4 32.36 -17.94 4.78
N LEU A 5 31.17 -18.53 4.98
CA LEU A 5 29.94 -18.11 4.34
C LEU A 5 29.05 -17.47 5.40
N VAL A 6 28.68 -16.23 5.19
CA VAL A 6 27.82 -15.47 6.11
C VAL A 6 26.71 -14.79 5.35
N ARG A 7 25.61 -14.56 6.05
CA ARG A 7 24.51 -13.72 5.60
C ARG A 7 24.58 -12.38 6.32
N GLY A 8 24.65 -11.30 5.55
CA GLY A 8 24.54 -9.95 6.04
C GLY A 8 23.11 -9.41 5.82
N GLU A 9 22.63 -8.59 6.74
CA GLU A 9 21.28 -8.03 6.73
C GLU A 9 21.31 -6.57 7.16
N ALA A 10 20.41 -5.78 6.58
CA ALA A 10 20.18 -4.40 7.01
C ALA A 10 18.72 -4.01 6.80
N ALA A 11 18.23 -3.14 7.66
CA ALA A 11 16.90 -2.54 7.56
C ALA A 11 17.02 -1.03 7.77
N LEU A 12 16.34 -0.26 6.94
CA LEU A 12 16.24 1.19 7.02
C LEU A 12 14.76 1.58 7.10
N ARG A 13 14.47 2.66 7.84
CA ARG A 13 13.12 3.18 7.99
C ARG A 13 13.02 4.61 7.50
N ALA A 14 11.90 4.92 6.88
CA ALA A 14 11.56 6.28 6.48
C ALA A 14 10.05 6.50 6.63
N ALA A 15 9.66 7.73 6.90
CA ALA A 15 8.25 8.12 6.88
C ALA A 15 7.66 7.88 5.49
N ALA A 16 6.42 7.39 5.43
CA ALA A 16 5.72 7.26 4.16
C ALA A 16 5.55 8.64 3.50
N GLU A 17 5.73 8.66 2.19
CA GLU A 17 5.66 9.89 1.38
C GLU A 17 4.41 9.93 0.49
N ARG A 18 3.75 8.78 0.30
CA ARG A 18 2.58 8.61 -0.55
C ARG A 18 1.51 7.79 0.15
N ALA A 19 0.27 8.09 -0.17
CA ALA A 19 -0.91 7.37 0.31
C ALA A 19 -1.82 7.05 -0.86
N THR A 20 -2.01 5.76 -1.17
CA THR A 20 -2.92 5.31 -2.22
C THR A 20 -4.23 4.85 -1.60
N VAL A 21 -5.34 5.36 -2.12
CA VAL A 21 -6.70 5.00 -1.71
C VAL A 21 -7.53 4.64 -2.93
N THR A 22 -8.43 3.66 -2.79
CA THR A 22 -9.46 3.35 -3.78
C THR A 22 -10.82 3.69 -3.20
N VAL A 23 -11.57 4.48 -3.95
CA VAL A 23 -12.96 4.86 -3.65
C VAL A 23 -13.88 4.12 -4.60
N HIS A 24 -14.80 3.34 -4.05
CA HIS A 24 -15.84 2.65 -4.80
C HIS A 24 -17.14 3.46 -4.73
N SER A 25 -17.67 3.82 -5.90
CA SER A 25 -19.04 4.30 -6.04
C SER A 25 -19.92 3.08 -6.30
N ARG A 26 -20.88 2.80 -5.41
CA ARG A 26 -21.72 1.59 -5.47
C ARG A 26 -23.17 1.92 -5.13
N TRP A 27 -24.10 1.36 -5.90
CA TRP A 27 -25.53 1.48 -5.64
C TRP A 27 -26.30 0.23 -6.05
N GLN A 28 -27.37 -0.03 -5.32
CA GLN A 28 -28.29 -1.13 -5.61
C GLN A 28 -29.68 -0.59 -5.95
N ALA A 29 -30.33 -1.20 -6.95
CA ALA A 29 -31.69 -0.86 -7.36
C ALA A 29 -32.43 -2.09 -7.93
N ASP A 30 -33.73 -1.97 -8.08
CA ASP A 30 -34.60 -3.00 -8.69
C ASP A 30 -34.46 -3.01 -10.24
N ALA A 31 -33.85 -1.99 -10.84
CA ALA A 31 -33.63 -1.87 -12.28
C ALA A 31 -32.17 -1.53 -12.59
N PRO A 32 -31.58 -2.11 -13.66
CA PRO A 32 -30.17 -1.89 -14.02
C PRO A 32 -29.88 -0.43 -14.35
N ASP A 33 -30.78 0.25 -15.06
CA ASP A 33 -30.61 1.65 -15.47
C ASP A 33 -30.62 2.59 -14.26
N ALA A 34 -31.45 2.31 -13.25
CA ALA A 34 -31.49 3.10 -12.02
C ALA A 34 -30.20 2.94 -11.21
N ALA A 35 -29.68 1.70 -11.05
CA ALA A 35 -28.41 1.45 -10.40
C ALA A 35 -27.25 2.13 -11.14
N MET A 36 -27.23 2.01 -12.48
CA MET A 36 -26.18 2.60 -13.31
C MET A 36 -26.20 4.13 -13.27
N ALA A 37 -27.38 4.76 -13.33
CA ALA A 37 -27.50 6.21 -13.28
C ALA A 37 -26.99 6.80 -11.96
N ALA A 38 -27.35 6.18 -10.82
CA ALA A 38 -26.87 6.60 -9.50
C ALA A 38 -25.33 6.52 -9.42
N VAL A 39 -24.75 5.37 -9.79
CA VAL A 39 -23.28 5.18 -9.76
C VAL A 39 -22.58 6.11 -10.71
N THR A 40 -23.10 6.33 -11.93
CA THR A 40 -22.47 7.23 -12.90
C THR A 40 -22.41 8.66 -12.37
N THR A 41 -23.45 9.13 -11.70
CA THR A 41 -23.49 10.46 -11.09
C THR A 41 -22.48 10.59 -9.95
N ALA A 42 -22.49 9.64 -9.00
CA ALA A 42 -21.57 9.65 -7.88
C ALA A 42 -20.11 9.52 -8.32
N HIS A 43 -19.85 8.59 -9.26
CA HIS A 43 -18.51 8.39 -9.81
C HIS A 43 -17.99 9.62 -10.55
N ALA A 44 -18.82 10.30 -11.34
CA ALA A 44 -18.44 11.54 -12.02
C ALA A 44 -18.03 12.63 -11.02
N ALA A 45 -18.74 12.77 -9.91
CA ALA A 45 -18.39 13.73 -8.85
C ALA A 45 -17.02 13.38 -8.21
N ALA A 46 -16.78 12.10 -7.91
CA ALA A 46 -15.48 11.63 -7.38
C ALA A 46 -14.33 11.88 -8.37
N VAL A 47 -14.55 11.65 -9.68
CA VAL A 47 -13.56 11.92 -10.73
C VAL A 47 -13.26 13.41 -10.84
N GLU A 48 -14.26 14.28 -10.85
CA GLU A 48 -14.04 15.74 -10.90
C GLU A 48 -13.26 16.23 -9.67
N ARG A 49 -13.57 15.68 -8.49
CA ARG A 49 -12.83 16.01 -7.28
C ARG A 49 -11.37 15.54 -7.33
N ALA A 50 -11.13 14.30 -7.78
CA ALA A 50 -9.77 13.78 -7.97
C ALA A 50 -8.97 14.64 -8.98
N ARG A 51 -9.62 15.07 -10.08
CA ARG A 51 -9.01 15.96 -11.08
C ARG A 51 -8.64 17.33 -10.48
N ALA A 52 -9.51 17.92 -9.67
CA ALA A 52 -9.25 19.19 -8.99
C ALA A 52 -8.09 19.07 -7.99
N LEU A 53 -8.04 17.99 -7.22
CA LEU A 53 -6.94 17.72 -6.27
C LEU A 53 -5.61 17.47 -7.00
N ALA A 54 -5.63 16.78 -8.14
CA ALA A 54 -4.44 16.59 -8.98
C ALA A 54 -3.95 17.92 -9.57
N ALA A 55 -4.86 18.77 -10.03
CA ALA A 55 -4.52 20.11 -10.51
C ALA A 55 -3.94 21.03 -9.41
N ALA A 56 -4.34 20.81 -8.16
CA ALA A 56 -3.78 21.48 -6.99
C ALA A 56 -2.45 20.88 -6.50
N GLY A 57 -1.98 19.76 -7.09
CA GLY A 57 -0.74 19.10 -6.72
C GLY A 57 -0.85 18.18 -5.49
N ALA A 58 -2.05 17.94 -4.96
CA ALA A 58 -2.27 17.03 -3.83
C ALA A 58 -2.23 15.56 -4.22
N ILE A 59 -2.59 15.24 -5.47
CA ILE A 59 -2.56 13.90 -6.06
C ILE A 59 -1.45 13.85 -7.12
N GLU A 60 -0.55 12.87 -7.00
CA GLU A 60 0.50 12.58 -7.98
C GLU A 60 -0.04 11.84 -9.20
N SER A 61 -0.89 10.86 -8.97
CA SER A 61 -1.51 10.06 -10.03
C SER A 61 -2.89 9.56 -9.62
N TRP A 62 -3.76 9.38 -10.60
CA TRP A 62 -5.06 8.78 -10.38
C TRP A 62 -5.58 8.11 -11.66
N HIS A 63 -6.48 7.15 -11.49
CA HIS A 63 -7.23 6.55 -12.58
C HIS A 63 -8.66 6.25 -12.14
N ALA A 64 -9.55 6.17 -13.10
CA ALA A 64 -10.94 5.85 -12.90
C ALA A 64 -11.36 4.68 -13.77
N ASP A 65 -12.01 3.70 -13.16
CA ASP A 65 -12.54 2.53 -13.86
C ASP A 65 -13.89 2.86 -14.52
N ARG A 66 -14.26 2.05 -15.51
CA ARG A 66 -15.58 2.13 -16.10
C ARG A 66 -16.61 1.55 -15.14
N ALA A 67 -17.81 2.18 -15.10
CA ALA A 67 -18.93 1.61 -14.38
C ALA A 67 -19.39 0.30 -15.02
N TRP A 68 -19.78 -0.64 -14.18
CA TRP A 68 -20.34 -1.93 -14.57
C TRP A 68 -21.54 -2.26 -13.69
N VAL A 69 -22.43 -3.14 -14.16
CA VAL A 69 -23.60 -3.59 -13.39
C VAL A 69 -23.61 -5.12 -13.35
N SER A 70 -23.93 -5.65 -12.20
CA SER A 70 -24.22 -7.07 -11.97
C SER A 70 -25.58 -7.23 -11.35
N HIS A 71 -26.07 -8.45 -11.25
CA HIS A 71 -27.32 -8.74 -10.56
C HIS A 71 -27.22 -10.04 -9.77
N HIS A 72 -28.01 -10.12 -8.72
CA HIS A 72 -28.22 -11.33 -7.94
C HIS A 72 -29.68 -11.44 -7.49
N ARG A 73 -30.05 -12.63 -7.05
CA ARG A 73 -31.37 -12.87 -6.47
C ARG A 73 -31.24 -12.83 -4.95
N GLU A 74 -32.00 -11.96 -4.33
CA GLU A 74 -32.08 -11.83 -2.90
C GLU A 74 -33.27 -12.64 -2.36
N TRP A 75 -33.05 -13.39 -1.30
CA TRP A 75 -34.11 -14.09 -0.60
C TRP A 75 -34.84 -13.10 0.33
N VAL A 76 -36.15 -12.92 0.17
CA VAL A 76 -36.92 -11.94 0.91
C VAL A 76 -37.87 -12.54 1.97
N GLY A 77 -37.99 -13.87 2.04
CA GLY A 77 -38.79 -14.58 3.03
C GLY A 77 -39.36 -15.91 2.54
N GLU A 78 -39.79 -16.75 3.48
CA GLU A 78 -40.42 -18.04 3.18
C GLU A 78 -41.73 -17.86 2.41
N GLY A 79 -41.88 -18.58 1.28
CA GLY A 79 -43.07 -18.50 0.42
C GLY A 79 -43.13 -17.28 -0.50
N LEU A 80 -42.16 -16.36 -0.44
CA LEU A 80 -42.08 -15.19 -1.33
C LEU A 80 -41.14 -15.45 -2.51
N PRO A 81 -41.42 -14.86 -3.70
CA PRO A 81 -40.50 -14.94 -4.82
C PRO A 81 -39.21 -14.15 -4.48
N GLN A 82 -38.07 -14.69 -4.93
CA GLN A 82 -36.79 -13.99 -4.80
C GLN A 82 -36.83 -12.66 -5.57
N ARG A 83 -36.35 -11.60 -4.95
CA ARG A 83 -36.16 -10.29 -5.58
C ARG A 83 -34.90 -10.26 -6.43
N LEU A 84 -34.99 -9.75 -7.64
CA LEU A 84 -33.82 -9.47 -8.47
C LEU A 84 -33.28 -8.11 -8.09
N VAL A 85 -31.99 -8.04 -7.68
CA VAL A 85 -31.32 -6.81 -7.30
C VAL A 85 -30.15 -6.57 -8.25
N PHE A 86 -30.08 -5.36 -8.79
CA PHE A 86 -29.00 -4.89 -9.65
C PHE A 86 -28.03 -4.03 -8.83
N THR A 87 -26.75 -4.38 -8.91
CA THR A 87 -25.68 -3.61 -8.26
C THR A 87 -24.78 -3.01 -9.33
N ALA A 88 -24.73 -1.70 -9.41
CA ALA A 88 -23.72 -1.00 -10.20
C ALA A 88 -22.53 -0.61 -9.34
N SER A 89 -21.34 -0.56 -9.93
CA SER A 89 -20.10 -0.17 -9.26
C SER A 89 -19.13 0.46 -10.24
N ALA A 90 -18.34 1.44 -9.74
CA ALA A 90 -17.20 2.04 -10.40
C ALA A 90 -16.16 2.41 -9.34
N ALA A 91 -14.88 2.53 -9.70
CA ALA A 91 -13.85 2.91 -8.76
C ALA A 91 -12.96 4.04 -9.28
N VAL A 92 -12.45 4.84 -8.34
CA VAL A 92 -11.36 5.80 -8.54
C VAL A 92 -10.24 5.43 -7.59
N THR A 93 -9.04 5.20 -8.13
CA THR A 93 -7.83 5.02 -7.33
C THR A 93 -6.97 6.26 -7.48
N ALA A 94 -6.49 6.80 -6.36
CA ALA A 94 -5.67 7.99 -6.33
C ALA A 94 -4.49 7.85 -5.35
N THR A 95 -3.31 8.32 -5.79
CA THR A 95 -2.09 8.37 -4.97
C THR A 95 -1.83 9.80 -4.57
N PHE A 96 -1.95 10.07 -3.30
CA PHE A 96 -1.76 11.37 -2.67
C PHE A 96 -0.33 11.55 -2.20
N VAL A 97 0.15 12.78 -2.33
CA VAL A 97 1.37 13.30 -1.70
C VAL A 97 1.04 14.28 -0.55
N ASP A 98 -0.21 14.73 -0.49
CA ASP A 98 -0.75 15.57 0.58
C ASP A 98 -1.75 14.76 1.42
N VAL A 99 -1.34 14.41 2.64
CA VAL A 99 -2.11 13.57 3.58
C VAL A 99 -3.33 14.32 4.14
N ASP A 100 -3.22 15.62 4.33
CA ASP A 100 -4.32 16.45 4.83
C ASP A 100 -5.43 16.55 3.78
N ALA A 101 -5.05 16.74 2.51
CA ALA A 101 -5.98 16.71 1.38
C ALA A 101 -6.69 15.35 1.23
N LEU A 102 -5.96 14.25 1.47
CA LEU A 102 -6.56 12.90 1.51
C LEU A 102 -7.58 12.79 2.64
N GLY A 103 -7.23 13.22 3.86
CA GLY A 103 -8.14 13.19 5.01
C GLY A 103 -9.41 14.00 4.79
N ALA A 104 -9.30 15.17 4.15
CA ALA A 104 -10.45 15.99 3.75
C ALA A 104 -11.31 15.29 2.71
N TRP A 105 -10.70 14.68 1.68
CA TRP A 105 -11.45 13.96 0.65
C TRP A 105 -12.20 12.74 1.19
N ILE A 106 -11.57 11.97 2.07
CA ILE A 106 -12.23 10.83 2.75
C ILE A 106 -13.42 11.32 3.58
N GLY A 107 -13.28 12.44 4.30
CA GLY A 107 -14.36 13.05 5.06
C GLY A 107 -15.54 13.50 4.16
N GLU A 108 -15.25 14.13 3.02
CA GLU A 108 -16.27 14.51 2.02
C GLU A 108 -17.03 13.28 1.49
N LEU A 109 -16.31 12.22 1.12
CA LEU A 109 -16.89 10.99 0.56
C LEU A 109 -17.68 10.19 1.60
N GLY A 110 -17.24 10.18 2.86
CA GLY A 110 -17.93 9.48 3.94
C GLY A 110 -19.33 10.02 4.27
N SER A 111 -19.66 11.22 3.78
CA SER A 111 -20.99 11.81 3.91
C SER A 111 -21.99 11.34 2.83
N ALA A 112 -21.52 10.69 1.77
CA ALA A 112 -22.35 10.24 0.64
C ALA A 112 -22.51 8.71 0.68
N PRO A 113 -23.76 8.19 0.78
CA PRO A 113 -24.00 6.76 0.95
C PRO A 113 -23.63 5.92 -0.27
N GLU A 114 -23.38 6.54 -1.42
CA GLU A 114 -22.97 5.88 -2.65
C GLU A 114 -21.48 5.55 -2.64
N HIS A 115 -20.67 6.11 -1.72
CA HIS A 115 -19.24 5.92 -1.68
C HIS A 115 -18.81 4.98 -0.56
N GLU A 116 -17.95 4.05 -0.91
CA GLU A 116 -17.20 3.19 0.01
C GLU A 116 -15.70 3.48 -0.15
N VAL A 117 -15.09 3.99 0.90
CA VAL A 117 -13.65 4.29 0.89
C VAL A 117 -12.89 3.05 1.34
N GLY A 118 -11.97 2.57 0.49
CA GLY A 118 -11.08 1.47 0.82
C GLY A 118 -9.99 1.85 1.82
N GLY A 119 -9.18 0.87 2.22
CA GLY A 119 -8.02 1.11 3.07
C GLY A 119 -6.98 1.99 2.38
N VAL A 120 -6.23 2.76 3.17
CA VAL A 120 -5.10 3.56 2.70
C VAL A 120 -3.84 2.70 2.70
N THR A 121 -3.16 2.64 1.55
CA THR A 121 -1.86 1.98 1.40
C THR A 121 -0.77 3.04 1.36
N TRP A 122 0.18 2.94 2.28
CA TRP A 122 1.30 3.85 2.40
C TRP A 122 2.51 3.36 1.63
N SER A 123 3.23 4.26 0.96
CA SER A 123 4.45 3.94 0.21
C SER A 123 5.46 5.08 0.24
N LEU A 124 6.69 4.77 -0.16
CA LEU A 124 7.74 5.75 -0.41
C LEU A 124 7.63 6.27 -1.85
N ALA A 125 8.24 7.41 -2.11
CA ALA A 125 8.52 7.85 -3.47
C ALA A 125 9.57 6.92 -4.10
N ASP A 126 9.46 6.66 -5.41
CA ASP A 126 10.35 5.72 -6.13
C ASP A 126 11.83 6.07 -6.00
N GLU A 127 12.16 7.35 -5.91
CA GLU A 127 13.53 7.83 -5.71
C GLU A 127 14.01 7.50 -4.29
N THR A 128 13.20 7.75 -3.27
CA THR A 128 13.50 7.43 -1.88
C THR A 128 13.64 5.93 -1.70
N GLU A 129 12.73 5.14 -2.27
CA GLU A 129 12.80 3.67 -2.20
C GLU A 129 14.08 3.14 -2.85
N ARG A 130 14.43 3.61 -4.05
CA ARG A 130 15.68 3.22 -4.73
C ARG A 130 16.92 3.59 -3.92
N ARG A 131 16.96 4.81 -3.37
CA ARG A 131 18.06 5.30 -2.55
C ARG A 131 18.24 4.48 -1.27
N LEU A 132 17.15 4.20 -0.56
CA LEU A 132 17.16 3.39 0.66
C LEU A 132 17.51 1.94 0.36
N SER A 133 16.99 1.35 -0.72
CA SER A 133 17.35 -0.01 -1.15
C SER A 133 18.84 -0.13 -1.48
N SER A 134 19.43 0.87 -2.15
CA SER A 134 20.87 0.90 -2.40
C SER A 134 21.64 0.95 -1.09
N ARG A 135 21.25 1.85 -0.18
CA ARG A 135 21.94 1.99 1.11
C ARG A 135 21.78 0.75 2.00
N ALA A 136 20.63 0.11 1.98
CA ALA A 136 20.40 -1.14 2.72
C ALA A 136 21.33 -2.27 2.20
N ARG A 137 21.54 -2.39 0.87
CA ARG A 137 22.50 -3.36 0.31
C ARG A 137 23.93 -3.08 0.75
N GLU A 138 24.35 -1.81 0.76
CA GLU A 138 25.69 -1.44 1.26
C GLU A 138 25.88 -1.88 2.71
N LEU A 139 24.91 -1.55 3.58
CA LEU A 139 24.95 -1.92 4.99
C LEU A 139 24.89 -3.44 5.21
N ALA A 140 24.14 -4.17 4.39
CA ALA A 140 24.10 -5.63 4.46
C ALA A 140 25.48 -6.26 4.12
N VAL A 141 26.22 -5.68 3.16
CA VAL A 141 27.59 -6.12 2.87
C VAL A 141 28.55 -5.75 4.01
N GLU A 142 28.39 -4.58 4.63
CA GLU A 142 29.17 -4.18 5.80
C GLU A 142 28.92 -5.13 6.99
N ASP A 143 27.66 -5.51 7.25
CA ASP A 143 27.30 -6.49 8.28
C ASP A 143 27.93 -7.88 8.00
N ALA A 144 27.87 -8.34 6.74
CA ALA A 144 28.51 -9.59 6.34
C ALA A 144 30.04 -9.57 6.59
N ARG A 145 30.70 -8.43 6.30
CA ARG A 145 32.14 -8.27 6.56
C ARG A 145 32.46 -8.31 8.05
N ALA A 146 31.66 -7.63 8.89
CA ALA A 146 31.83 -7.65 10.32
C ALA A 146 31.71 -9.08 10.89
N ARG A 147 30.67 -9.80 10.50
CA ARG A 147 30.47 -11.21 10.90
C ARG A 147 31.61 -12.12 10.44
N ALA A 148 32.10 -11.95 9.21
CA ALA A 148 33.23 -12.75 8.72
C ALA A 148 34.53 -12.47 9.50
N ALA A 149 34.77 -11.21 9.85
CA ALA A 149 35.91 -10.83 10.69
C ALA A 149 35.85 -11.43 12.09
N ASP A 150 34.63 -11.46 12.71
CA ASP A 150 34.40 -12.10 14.01
C ASP A 150 34.75 -13.60 13.95
N TYR A 151 34.27 -14.32 12.93
CA TYR A 151 34.57 -15.74 12.76
C TYR A 151 36.06 -15.98 12.49
N ALA A 152 36.71 -15.16 11.64
CA ALA A 152 38.12 -15.28 11.36
C ALA A 152 38.97 -15.06 12.62
N SER A 153 38.64 -14.04 13.40
CA SER A 153 39.28 -13.75 14.68
C SER A 153 39.12 -14.89 15.67
N ALA A 154 37.90 -15.41 15.87
CA ALA A 154 37.64 -16.52 16.77
C ALA A 154 38.38 -17.82 16.38
N ALA A 155 38.61 -18.01 15.08
CA ALA A 155 39.35 -19.18 14.54
C ALA A 155 40.85 -18.97 14.42
N ALA A 156 41.38 -17.82 14.87
CA ALA A 156 42.80 -17.42 14.72
C ALA A 156 43.27 -17.42 13.26
N LEU A 157 42.41 -17.01 12.32
CA LEU A 157 42.68 -16.87 10.89
C LEU A 157 43.13 -15.44 10.57
N GLY A 158 43.64 -15.23 9.34
CA GLY A 158 43.94 -13.91 8.82
C GLY A 158 42.67 -13.10 8.45
N GLU A 159 42.88 -11.89 7.92
CA GLU A 159 41.80 -11.03 7.45
C GLU A 159 41.02 -11.68 6.31
N PRO A 160 39.67 -11.80 6.41
CA PRO A 160 38.87 -12.46 5.41
C PRO A 160 38.69 -11.58 4.17
N ALA A 161 38.94 -12.12 2.98
CA ALA A 161 38.72 -11.45 1.70
C ALA A 161 37.46 -11.98 1.01
N ILE A 162 36.64 -11.11 0.45
CA ILE A 162 35.43 -11.49 -0.27
C ILE A 162 35.80 -12.27 -1.53
N THR A 163 35.18 -13.42 -1.74
CA THR A 163 35.32 -14.26 -2.93
C THR A 163 34.05 -14.32 -3.77
N ALA A 164 32.86 -14.18 -3.16
CA ALA A 164 31.59 -14.13 -3.87
C ALA A 164 30.56 -13.35 -3.07
N ILE A 165 29.65 -12.67 -3.80
CA ILE A 165 28.45 -12.05 -3.25
C ILE A 165 27.27 -12.60 -4.04
N ARG A 166 26.21 -13.01 -3.35
CA ARG A 166 24.96 -13.49 -3.94
C ARG A 166 23.80 -12.78 -3.28
N GLU A 167 22.84 -12.35 -4.07
CA GLU A 167 21.52 -12.04 -3.51
C GLU A 167 20.86 -13.36 -3.15
N PRO A 168 20.34 -13.52 -1.92
CA PRO A 168 19.56 -14.70 -1.59
C PRO A 168 18.37 -14.78 -2.53
N ASP A 169 18.00 -16.02 -2.92
CA ASP A 169 16.76 -16.20 -3.68
C ASP A 169 15.63 -15.43 -2.97
N PRO A 170 14.80 -14.69 -3.74
CA PRO A 170 13.71 -13.98 -3.12
C PRO A 170 12.90 -14.97 -2.30
N ALA A 171 12.92 -14.81 -0.99
CA ALA A 171 12.02 -15.57 -0.14
C ALA A 171 10.62 -15.42 -0.76
N PRO A 172 9.81 -16.50 -0.84
CA PRO A 172 8.49 -16.42 -1.43
C PRO A 172 7.83 -15.16 -0.89
N ALA A 173 7.48 -14.25 -1.81
CA ALA A 173 7.08 -12.89 -1.50
C ALA A 173 6.16 -12.94 -0.27
N ARG A 174 6.67 -12.53 0.87
CA ARG A 174 5.78 -12.25 2.00
C ARG A 174 4.87 -11.18 1.43
N PRO A 175 3.55 -11.43 1.37
CA PRO A 175 2.65 -10.46 0.82
C PRO A 175 2.94 -9.16 1.55
N PHE A 176 3.45 -8.18 0.84
CA PHE A 176 3.80 -6.83 1.23
C PHE A 176 4.17 -6.75 2.71
N GLY A 177 5.42 -6.42 3.02
CA GLY A 177 5.84 -6.26 4.40
C GLY A 177 4.75 -5.49 5.11
N LYS A 178 4.03 -6.16 6.01
CA LYS A 178 3.13 -5.45 6.90
C LYS A 178 4.03 -4.40 7.53
N ALA A 179 3.76 -3.12 7.21
CA ALA A 179 4.23 -2.05 8.07
C ALA A 179 3.96 -2.53 9.49
N ARG A 180 5.00 -2.96 10.21
CA ARG A 180 4.93 -3.29 11.63
C ARG A 180 4.86 -1.98 12.39
N GLY A 181 3.77 -1.41 12.33
CA GLY A 181 3.26 -0.14 12.77
C GLY A 181 1.96 -0.01 12.05
N GLY A 182 1.16 -1.09 12.09
CA GLY A 182 -0.22 -1.05 11.67
C GLY A 182 -0.96 -0.11 12.58
N ALA A 183 -0.93 1.17 12.27
CA ALA A 183 -2.15 1.90 12.39
C ALA A 183 -3.11 1.23 11.40
N GLU A 184 -3.78 0.14 11.81
CA GLU A 184 -5.17 0.01 11.46
C GLU A 184 -5.70 1.41 11.75
N ALA A 185 -5.86 2.23 10.69
CA ALA A 185 -6.72 3.37 10.79
C ALA A 185 -8.06 2.76 11.20
N ALA A 186 -8.28 2.71 12.51
CA ALA A 186 -9.59 2.44 13.05
C ALA A 186 -10.42 3.53 12.41
N MET A 187 -11.19 3.17 11.38
CA MET A 187 -12.33 3.95 10.92
C MET A 187 -13.30 3.98 12.09
N LEU A 188 -13.02 4.84 13.05
CA LEU A 188 -14.05 5.42 13.87
C LEU A 188 -14.82 6.31 12.90
N ALA A 189 -15.83 5.70 12.26
CA ALA A 189 -16.92 6.43 11.65
C ALA A 189 -17.54 7.29 12.75
N SER A 190 -16.99 8.48 12.92
CA SER A 190 -17.70 9.54 13.62
C SER A 190 -18.86 9.91 12.71
N ALA A 191 -20.06 9.56 13.13
CA ALA A 191 -21.33 9.88 12.47
C ALA A 191 -21.66 11.38 12.56
N ASP A 192 -20.64 12.24 12.39
CA ASP A 192 -20.85 13.68 12.31
C ASP A 192 -20.28 14.16 10.97
N GLY A 193 -21.17 14.58 10.10
CA GLY A 193 -20.95 14.76 8.69
C GLY A 193 -19.78 15.65 8.32
N GLY A 194 -18.89 15.14 7.49
CA GLY A 194 -17.95 15.93 6.68
C GLY A 194 -16.69 16.42 7.39
N ALA A 195 -16.39 16.00 8.62
CA ALA A 195 -15.15 16.38 9.29
C ALA A 195 -13.95 15.67 8.65
N PRO A 196 -12.80 16.36 8.48
CA PRO A 196 -11.56 15.73 7.98
C PRO A 196 -11.16 14.54 8.86
N VAL A 197 -10.82 13.41 8.23
CA VAL A 197 -10.31 12.25 8.93
C VAL A 197 -8.82 12.47 9.22
N ALA A 198 -8.43 12.45 10.49
CA ALA A 198 -7.03 12.52 10.86
C ALA A 198 -6.31 11.22 10.45
N LEU A 199 -5.38 11.34 9.51
CA LEU A 199 -4.55 10.24 9.04
C LEU A 199 -3.12 10.43 9.58
N SER A 200 -2.47 9.34 9.94
CA SER A 200 -1.06 9.34 10.34
C SER A 200 -0.30 8.40 9.43
N ALA A 201 0.69 8.94 8.72
CA ALA A 201 1.63 8.15 7.95
C ALA A 201 2.52 7.35 8.91
N GLY A 202 2.60 6.02 8.69
CA GLY A 202 3.53 5.15 9.38
C GLY A 202 4.94 5.20 8.77
N GLU A 203 5.89 4.50 9.40
CA GLU A 203 7.20 4.26 8.81
C GLU A 203 7.16 3.05 7.87
N ILE A 204 7.87 3.18 6.76
CA ILE A 204 8.11 2.11 5.80
C ILE A 204 9.51 1.55 6.05
N GLU A 205 9.60 0.24 6.20
CA GLU A 205 10.88 -0.46 6.38
C GLU A 205 11.36 -1.03 5.05
N VAL A 206 12.59 -0.71 4.68
CA VAL A 206 13.29 -1.21 3.49
C VAL A 206 14.41 -2.11 3.95
N GLU A 207 14.32 -3.38 3.60
CA GLU A 207 15.27 -4.42 4.00
C GLU A 207 16.15 -4.85 2.84
N ALA A 208 17.38 -5.25 3.15
CA ALA A 208 18.26 -5.95 2.24
C ALA A 208 18.98 -7.10 2.94
N ALA A 209 19.22 -8.17 2.21
CA ALA A 209 20.01 -9.29 2.67
C ALA A 209 20.97 -9.75 1.56
N VAL A 210 22.17 -10.17 1.93
CA VAL A 210 23.18 -10.71 1.01
C VAL A 210 23.87 -11.93 1.61
N GLU A 211 24.19 -12.91 0.79
CA GLU A 211 25.09 -14.02 1.15
C GLU A 211 26.48 -13.73 0.60
N VAL A 212 27.47 -13.74 1.48
CA VAL A 212 28.85 -13.39 1.11
C VAL A 212 29.79 -14.50 1.53
N ALA A 213 30.54 -15.00 0.57
CA ALA A 213 31.64 -15.94 0.80
C ALA A 213 32.94 -15.19 0.96
N PHE A 214 33.72 -15.56 1.94
CA PHE A 214 35.04 -15.03 2.23
C PHE A 214 36.08 -16.16 2.26
N ARG A 215 37.32 -15.80 2.02
CA ARG A 215 38.49 -16.67 2.20
C ARG A 215 39.41 -16.02 3.23
N ALA A 216 39.80 -16.81 4.25
CA ALA A 216 40.82 -16.46 5.24
C ALA A 216 41.94 -17.52 5.30
#